data_668b5071a26fb2a6b6ea8bf40a1db323
#
_entry.id   668b5071a26fb2a6b6ea8bf40a1db323
#
_cell.length_a   1.000
_cell.length_b   1.000
_cell.length_c   1.000
_cell.angle_alpha   90.00
_cell.angle_beta   90.00
_cell.angle_gamma   90.00
#
_symmetry.space_group_name_H-M   'P 1'
#
loop_
_entity.id
_entity.type
_entity.pdbx_description
1 polymer ?
#
loop_
_entity_poly.entity_id
_entity_poly.type
_entity_poly.pdbx_seq_one_letter_code
_entity_poly.pdbx_strand_id
1 'polypeptide(L)'
;MSEDLSSCPEKELKNLILQALEESDIYSALFNSLDEGHVIIDEKGVVIMANQRVFSLVPYQRKYRNRPLEGMTLRECISDEDLCSYVENVIKGKDKGEDRDFTIQVGAELRTLRVSFRRLYSTSNQYMDIIISDISEDIRKETRLRRSESLASMTTMAAGVAHEIKNPLAAMQIHTQLMRKAFQRYGSLDEEKADKYLSVIEEETEHLNKIAVDFLYAVKPLDVELRLGSLNEEIDEVVSFLLPEAEEKNINVETKLDPFIPRIEFDARLIKQALLNLVQNAFAAMDNGGKLYIYSKNEGDFISLRIKDTGCGIPEEKLSKIFEPYFTTKASGTGLGLTLVYKIMKEHNGDIHVKSEEGKGTEFILEFPVPVSERRALEGGKE
;
A
#
# COMPACT_ATOMS: atom_id res chain seq x y z
N MET A 1 -42.69 9.56 -30.13
CA MET A 1 -43.53 9.77 -31.33
C MET A 1 -43.93 8.35 -31.80
N SER A 2 -45.14 7.94 -31.49
CA SER A 2 -45.70 6.69 -32.02
C SER A 2 -46.38 7.07 -33.35
N GLU A 3 -45.62 7.00 -34.45
CA GLU A 3 -46.21 7.04 -35.77
C GLU A 3 -46.91 5.72 -36.02
N ASP A 4 -48.13 5.85 -36.47
CA ASP A 4 -49.08 4.77 -36.69
C ASP A 4 -48.59 3.86 -37.87
N LEU A 5 -47.98 2.72 -37.55
CA LEU A 5 -47.42 1.77 -38.50
C LEU A 5 -48.43 1.14 -39.44
N SER A 6 -49.75 1.40 -39.21
CA SER A 6 -50.84 0.85 -40.01
C SER A 6 -51.08 1.52 -41.38
N SER A 7 -50.39 2.65 -41.66
CA SER A 7 -50.54 3.42 -42.89
C SER A 7 -49.32 3.42 -43.84
N CYS A 8 -48.29 2.65 -43.52
CA CYS A 8 -47.04 2.63 -44.32
C CYS A 8 -47.16 1.66 -45.51
N PRO A 9 -46.75 2.04 -46.72
CA PRO A 9 -46.69 1.13 -47.85
C PRO A 9 -45.77 -0.05 -47.54
N GLU A 10 -46.16 -1.24 -47.91
CA GLU A 10 -45.46 -2.53 -47.60
C GLU A 10 -43.93 -2.47 -47.90
N LYS A 11 -43.53 -1.67 -48.88
CA LYS A 11 -42.17 -1.47 -49.31
C LYS A 11 -41.37 -0.57 -48.33
N GLU A 12 -41.99 0.43 -47.72
CA GLU A 12 -41.39 1.31 -46.73
C GLU A 12 -41.24 0.61 -45.39
N LEU A 13 -42.27 -0.17 -45.00
CA LEU A 13 -42.20 -1.01 -43.79
C LEU A 13 -41.06 -2.02 -43.86
N LYS A 14 -40.89 -2.67 -45.04
CA LYS A 14 -39.80 -3.62 -45.28
C LYS A 14 -38.43 -2.96 -45.19
N ASN A 15 -38.28 -1.74 -45.69
CA ASN A 15 -37.02 -0.99 -45.59
C ASN A 15 -36.73 -0.56 -44.13
N LEU A 16 -37.74 -0.13 -43.39
CA LEU A 16 -37.58 0.22 -41.96
C LEU A 16 -37.20 -1.01 -41.12
N ILE A 17 -37.80 -2.18 -41.42
CA ILE A 17 -37.44 -3.42 -40.74
C ILE A 17 -35.97 -3.81 -41.08
N LEU A 18 -35.58 -3.73 -42.36
CA LEU A 18 -34.20 -4.03 -42.76
C LEU A 18 -33.18 -3.08 -42.08
N GLN A 19 -33.49 -1.78 -42.05
CA GLN A 19 -32.64 -0.81 -41.37
C GLN A 19 -32.55 -1.09 -39.87
N ALA A 20 -33.64 -1.40 -39.19
CA ALA A 20 -33.64 -1.74 -37.77
C ALA A 20 -32.87 -3.03 -37.48
N LEU A 21 -32.92 -4.02 -38.39
CA LEU A 21 -32.14 -5.26 -38.28
C LEU A 21 -30.62 -4.96 -38.46
N GLU A 22 -30.26 -4.17 -39.48
CA GLU A 22 -28.86 -3.78 -39.68
C GLU A 22 -28.31 -2.99 -38.50
N GLU A 23 -29.06 -2.04 -37.93
CA GLU A 23 -28.67 -1.31 -36.73
C GLU A 23 -28.49 -2.25 -35.53
N SER A 24 -29.40 -3.22 -35.34
CA SER A 24 -29.33 -4.24 -34.30
C SER A 24 -28.10 -5.13 -34.44
N ASP A 25 -27.75 -5.53 -35.66
CA ASP A 25 -26.56 -6.34 -35.94
C ASP A 25 -25.26 -5.56 -35.65
N ILE A 26 -25.25 -4.28 -35.99
CA ILE A 26 -24.11 -3.40 -35.68
C ILE A 26 -23.92 -3.24 -34.16
N TYR A 27 -25.01 -2.99 -33.42
CA TYR A 27 -24.94 -2.90 -31.97
C TYR A 27 -24.49 -4.20 -31.33
N SER A 28 -24.99 -5.32 -31.80
CA SER A 28 -24.56 -6.65 -31.34
C SER A 28 -23.10 -6.92 -31.63
N ALA A 29 -22.61 -6.57 -32.83
CA ALA A 29 -21.21 -6.72 -33.19
C ALA A 29 -20.30 -5.84 -32.33
N LEU A 30 -20.66 -4.58 -32.08
CA LEU A 30 -19.93 -3.68 -31.20
C LEU A 30 -19.87 -4.21 -29.77
N PHE A 31 -21.01 -4.65 -29.22
CA PHE A 31 -21.09 -5.21 -27.87
C PHE A 31 -20.23 -6.45 -27.70
N ASN A 32 -20.20 -7.31 -28.72
CA ASN A 32 -19.37 -8.51 -28.72
C ASN A 32 -17.87 -8.25 -29.00
N SER A 33 -17.52 -7.07 -29.52
CA SER A 33 -16.13 -6.68 -29.77
C SER A 33 -15.42 -6.08 -28.54
N LEU A 34 -16.16 -5.85 -27.44
CA LEU A 34 -15.59 -5.34 -26.18
C LEU A 34 -14.66 -6.37 -25.57
N ASP A 35 -13.52 -5.92 -25.06
CA ASP A 35 -12.51 -6.76 -24.40
C ASP A 35 -12.95 -7.23 -23.01
N GLU A 36 -13.88 -6.53 -22.40
CA GLU A 36 -14.46 -6.85 -21.09
C GLU A 36 -15.73 -7.67 -21.25
N GLY A 37 -16.02 -8.49 -20.26
CA GLY A 37 -17.30 -9.21 -20.15
C GLY A 37 -18.38 -8.28 -19.62
N HIS A 38 -19.47 -8.12 -20.37
CA HIS A 38 -20.60 -7.29 -20.00
C HIS A 38 -21.85 -8.14 -19.82
N VAL A 39 -22.51 -8.01 -18.65
CA VAL A 39 -23.80 -8.64 -18.37
C VAL A 39 -24.78 -7.57 -17.92
N ILE A 40 -25.77 -7.31 -18.74
CA ILE A 40 -26.83 -6.35 -18.43
C ILE A 40 -28.00 -7.10 -17.79
N ILE A 41 -28.38 -6.67 -16.59
CA ILE A 41 -29.48 -7.25 -15.82
C ILE A 41 -30.59 -6.24 -15.56
N ASP A 42 -31.80 -6.74 -15.32
CA ASP A 42 -32.92 -5.94 -14.84
C ASP A 42 -32.89 -5.75 -13.32
N GLU A 43 -33.87 -5.03 -12.77
CA GLU A 43 -34.01 -4.78 -11.33
C GLU A 43 -34.22 -6.06 -10.49
N LYS A 44 -34.60 -7.17 -11.13
CA LYS A 44 -34.81 -8.48 -10.49
C LYS A 44 -33.54 -9.35 -10.55
N GLY A 45 -32.50 -8.91 -11.24
CA GLY A 45 -31.26 -9.65 -11.44
C GLY A 45 -31.34 -10.67 -12.58
N VAL A 46 -32.35 -10.54 -13.47
CA VAL A 46 -32.48 -11.38 -14.66
C VAL A 46 -31.61 -10.79 -15.77
N VAL A 47 -30.83 -11.64 -16.43
CA VAL A 47 -29.98 -11.27 -17.55
C VAL A 47 -30.83 -10.88 -18.76
N ILE A 48 -30.63 -9.66 -19.22
CA ILE A 48 -31.26 -9.12 -20.44
C ILE A 48 -30.33 -9.32 -21.64
N MET A 49 -29.01 -9.11 -21.44
CA MET A 49 -28.02 -9.23 -22.49
C MET A 49 -26.66 -9.58 -21.88
N ALA A 50 -25.90 -10.40 -22.58
CA ALA A 50 -24.50 -10.68 -22.23
C ALA A 50 -23.66 -10.77 -23.51
N ASN A 51 -22.43 -10.21 -23.49
CA ASN A 51 -21.54 -10.32 -24.63
C ASN A 51 -20.76 -11.66 -24.63
N GLN A 52 -20.17 -12.00 -25.78
CA GLN A 52 -19.42 -13.25 -25.92
C GLN A 52 -18.22 -13.35 -24.98
N ARG A 53 -17.66 -12.21 -24.55
CA ARG A 53 -16.48 -12.16 -23.69
C ARG A 53 -16.75 -12.78 -22.31
N VAL A 54 -17.93 -12.58 -21.75
CA VAL A 54 -18.34 -13.20 -20.46
C VAL A 54 -18.09 -14.70 -20.47
N PHE A 55 -18.40 -15.35 -21.59
CA PHE A 55 -18.25 -16.80 -21.73
C PHE A 55 -16.80 -17.29 -21.70
N SER A 56 -15.84 -16.49 -21.92
CA SER A 56 -14.41 -16.81 -21.81
C SER A 56 -13.79 -16.46 -20.45
N LEU A 57 -14.47 -15.61 -19.67
CA LEU A 57 -13.94 -15.06 -18.41
C LEU A 57 -14.39 -15.83 -17.19
N VAL A 58 -15.66 -16.27 -17.15
CA VAL A 58 -16.22 -16.91 -15.97
C VAL A 58 -16.53 -18.39 -16.17
N PRO A 59 -16.46 -19.24 -15.13
CA PRO A 59 -16.80 -20.64 -15.24
C PRO A 59 -18.32 -20.81 -15.27
N TYR A 60 -18.84 -21.43 -16.34
CA TYR A 60 -20.27 -21.76 -16.38
C TYR A 60 -20.59 -23.13 -15.87
N GLN A 61 -21.83 -23.29 -15.50
CA GLN A 61 -22.42 -24.62 -15.36
C GLN A 61 -22.48 -25.32 -16.71
N ARG A 62 -21.91 -26.53 -16.80
CA ARG A 62 -21.78 -27.32 -18.06
C ARG A 62 -23.07 -27.43 -18.87
N LYS A 63 -24.27 -27.43 -18.23
CA LYS A 63 -25.57 -27.54 -18.87
C LYS A 63 -25.98 -26.33 -19.74
N TYR A 64 -25.28 -25.18 -19.60
CA TYR A 64 -25.60 -23.93 -20.30
C TYR A 64 -24.56 -23.52 -21.34
N ARG A 65 -23.56 -24.35 -21.61
CA ARG A 65 -22.38 -24.07 -22.45
C ARG A 65 -22.71 -23.79 -23.92
N ASN A 66 -23.81 -23.50 -24.38
CA ASN A 66 -24.19 -23.05 -25.75
C ASN A 66 -25.61 -22.48 -25.77
N ARG A 67 -26.08 -21.95 -24.65
CA ARG A 67 -27.38 -21.32 -24.58
C ARG A 67 -27.21 -19.83 -24.26
N PRO A 68 -28.09 -18.98 -24.81
CA PRO A 68 -28.11 -17.57 -24.40
C PRO A 68 -28.40 -17.47 -22.90
N LEU A 69 -27.77 -16.49 -22.24
CA LEU A 69 -27.96 -16.24 -20.80
C LEU A 69 -29.23 -15.43 -20.51
N GLU A 70 -29.84 -14.87 -21.54
CA GLU A 70 -31.05 -14.05 -21.46
C GLU A 70 -32.19 -14.79 -20.78
N GLY A 71 -32.83 -14.12 -19.84
CA GLY A 71 -33.95 -14.67 -19.06
C GLY A 71 -33.54 -15.53 -17.86
N MET A 72 -32.25 -15.70 -17.60
CA MET A 72 -31.70 -16.46 -16.46
C MET A 72 -31.13 -15.51 -15.40
N THR A 73 -30.99 -16.01 -14.17
CA THR A 73 -30.20 -15.32 -13.14
C THR A 73 -28.71 -15.71 -13.23
N LEU A 74 -27.81 -14.84 -12.77
CA LEU A 74 -26.37 -15.14 -12.78
C LEU A 74 -26.04 -16.43 -12.02
N ARG A 75 -26.71 -16.70 -10.91
CA ARG A 75 -26.51 -17.92 -10.10
C ARG A 75 -26.85 -19.21 -10.85
N GLU A 76 -27.79 -19.13 -11.80
CA GLU A 76 -28.13 -20.29 -12.65
C GLU A 76 -27.06 -20.55 -13.70
N CYS A 77 -26.31 -19.53 -14.10
CA CYS A 77 -25.36 -19.57 -15.20
C CYS A 77 -23.91 -19.80 -14.74
N ILE A 78 -23.49 -19.10 -13.70
CA ILE A 78 -22.10 -19.06 -13.20
C ILE A 78 -21.95 -20.04 -12.03
N SER A 79 -20.81 -20.73 -11.96
CA SER A 79 -20.54 -21.73 -10.91
C SER A 79 -19.77 -21.17 -9.70
N ASP A 80 -19.30 -19.94 -9.76
CA ASP A 80 -18.58 -19.32 -8.65
C ASP A 80 -19.57 -18.71 -7.64
N GLU A 81 -19.59 -19.24 -6.42
CA GLU A 81 -20.53 -18.83 -5.37
C GLU A 81 -20.21 -17.46 -4.78
N ASP A 82 -18.95 -17.10 -4.66
CA ASP A 82 -18.52 -15.82 -4.06
C ASP A 82 -18.89 -14.66 -4.98
N LEU A 83 -18.63 -14.79 -6.27
CA LEU A 83 -19.01 -13.82 -7.29
C LEU A 83 -20.54 -13.68 -7.36
N CYS A 84 -21.28 -14.78 -7.41
CA CYS A 84 -22.73 -14.73 -7.44
C CYS A 84 -23.33 -14.08 -6.19
N SER A 85 -22.79 -14.41 -5.01
CA SER A 85 -23.26 -13.84 -3.74
C SER A 85 -22.99 -12.35 -3.65
N TYR A 86 -21.84 -11.90 -4.16
CA TYR A 86 -21.50 -10.48 -4.22
C TYR A 86 -22.48 -9.71 -5.11
N VAL A 87 -22.68 -10.17 -6.34
CA VAL A 87 -23.64 -9.56 -7.28
C VAL A 87 -25.05 -9.51 -6.71
N GLU A 88 -25.54 -10.60 -6.09
CA GLU A 88 -26.84 -10.62 -5.45
C GLU A 88 -26.96 -9.59 -4.29
N ASN A 89 -25.89 -9.41 -3.51
CA ASN A 89 -25.90 -8.43 -2.41
C ASN A 89 -25.97 -7.00 -2.95
N VAL A 90 -25.29 -6.70 -4.07
CA VAL A 90 -25.37 -5.40 -4.74
C VAL A 90 -26.76 -5.16 -5.29
N ILE A 91 -27.37 -6.15 -5.98
CA ILE A 91 -28.75 -6.03 -6.50
C ILE A 91 -29.75 -5.78 -5.37
N LYS A 92 -29.61 -6.48 -4.23
CA LYS A 92 -30.47 -6.32 -3.05
C LYS A 92 -30.21 -5.06 -2.24
N GLY A 93 -29.25 -4.22 -2.66
CA GLY A 93 -28.86 -3.00 -1.95
C GLY A 93 -28.16 -3.24 -0.60
N LYS A 94 -27.67 -4.46 -0.36
CA LYS A 94 -26.90 -4.82 0.84
C LYS A 94 -25.42 -4.46 0.73
N ASP A 95 -24.95 -4.26 -0.48
CA ASP A 95 -23.58 -3.85 -0.80
C ASP A 95 -23.60 -2.63 -1.71
N LYS A 96 -22.58 -1.77 -1.64
CA LYS A 96 -22.50 -0.52 -2.42
C LYS A 96 -22.15 -0.75 -3.89
N GLY A 97 -21.64 -1.95 -4.24
CA GLY A 97 -21.20 -2.30 -5.59
C GLY A 97 -19.88 -1.61 -5.95
N GLU A 98 -18.96 -1.48 -5.00
CA GLU A 98 -17.59 -1.03 -5.25
C GLU A 98 -16.84 -2.08 -6.08
N ASP A 99 -15.83 -1.67 -6.85
CA ASP A 99 -15.00 -2.59 -7.63
C ASP A 99 -14.39 -3.65 -6.73
N ARG A 100 -14.51 -4.94 -7.11
CA ARG A 100 -14.01 -6.05 -6.31
C ARG A 100 -13.33 -7.09 -7.17
N ASP A 101 -12.17 -7.55 -6.67
CA ASP A 101 -11.35 -8.55 -7.35
C ASP A 101 -11.67 -9.95 -6.84
N PHE A 102 -11.83 -10.90 -7.78
CA PHE A 102 -12.12 -12.31 -7.52
C PHE A 102 -11.08 -13.19 -8.20
N THR A 103 -10.49 -14.12 -7.44
CA THR A 103 -9.60 -15.13 -8.02
C THR A 103 -10.41 -16.38 -8.35
N ILE A 104 -10.63 -16.63 -9.63
CA ILE A 104 -11.53 -17.65 -10.13
C ILE A 104 -10.74 -18.68 -10.97
N GLN A 105 -11.08 -19.95 -10.81
CA GLN A 105 -10.52 -21.01 -11.65
C GLN A 105 -11.33 -21.18 -12.92
N VAL A 106 -10.72 -20.85 -14.06
CA VAL A 106 -11.32 -21.03 -15.40
C VAL A 106 -10.57 -22.15 -16.14
N GLY A 107 -11.11 -23.34 -16.14
CA GLY A 107 -10.44 -24.52 -16.67
C GLY A 107 -9.22 -24.91 -15.82
N ALA A 108 -8.00 -24.88 -16.41
CA ALA A 108 -6.75 -25.14 -15.71
C ALA A 108 -6.04 -23.88 -15.21
N GLU A 109 -6.56 -22.69 -15.51
CA GLU A 109 -5.93 -21.40 -15.18
C GLU A 109 -6.63 -20.72 -14.02
N LEU A 110 -5.85 -20.13 -13.12
CA LEU A 110 -6.32 -19.16 -12.13
C LEU A 110 -6.28 -17.77 -12.76
N ARG A 111 -7.43 -17.09 -12.78
CA ARG A 111 -7.57 -15.71 -13.26
C ARG A 111 -8.05 -14.82 -12.15
N THR A 112 -7.57 -13.59 -12.16
CA THR A 112 -8.10 -12.54 -11.29
C THR A 112 -8.98 -11.63 -12.12
N LEU A 113 -10.29 -11.64 -11.76
CA LEU A 113 -11.31 -10.86 -12.44
C LEU A 113 -11.74 -9.71 -11.55
N ARG A 114 -11.77 -8.51 -12.10
CA ARG A 114 -12.39 -7.34 -11.46
C ARG A 114 -13.84 -7.25 -11.88
N VAL A 115 -14.72 -7.09 -10.90
CA VAL A 115 -16.17 -6.93 -11.12
C VAL A 115 -16.55 -5.52 -10.70
N SER A 116 -17.12 -4.79 -11.66
CA SER A 116 -17.58 -3.41 -11.50
C SER A 116 -19.04 -3.30 -11.89
N PHE A 117 -19.75 -2.30 -11.38
CA PHE A 117 -21.18 -2.09 -11.64
C PHE A 117 -21.42 -0.70 -12.21
N ARG A 118 -22.24 -0.65 -13.27
CA ARG A 118 -22.68 0.61 -13.87
C ARG A 118 -24.21 0.62 -14.00
N ARG A 119 -24.85 1.64 -13.47
CA ARG A 119 -26.30 1.81 -13.67
C ARG A 119 -26.57 2.41 -15.04
N LEU A 120 -27.48 1.78 -15.78
CA LEU A 120 -27.95 2.24 -17.08
C LEU A 120 -29.41 2.68 -16.94
N TYR A 121 -29.72 3.86 -17.45
CA TYR A 121 -31.05 4.44 -17.41
C TYR A 121 -31.64 4.45 -18.82
N SER A 122 -32.76 3.78 -18.99
CA SER A 122 -33.60 3.92 -20.19
C SER A 122 -34.82 4.76 -19.85
N THR A 123 -35.59 5.16 -20.88
CA THR A 123 -36.81 5.99 -20.71
C THR A 123 -37.86 5.37 -19.80
N SER A 124 -37.87 4.06 -19.63
CA SER A 124 -38.91 3.33 -18.87
C SER A 124 -38.35 2.38 -17.81
N ASN A 125 -37.09 1.99 -17.87
CA ASN A 125 -36.55 0.94 -17.01
C ASN A 125 -35.13 1.31 -16.54
N GLN A 126 -34.75 0.83 -15.33
CA GLN A 126 -33.39 0.85 -14.83
C GLN A 126 -32.74 -0.51 -15.09
N TYR A 127 -31.53 -0.48 -15.58
CA TYR A 127 -30.71 -1.67 -15.78
C TYR A 127 -29.39 -1.52 -15.06
N MET A 128 -28.71 -2.62 -14.81
CA MET A 128 -27.37 -2.64 -14.26
C MET A 128 -26.46 -3.42 -15.21
N ASP A 129 -25.37 -2.79 -15.63
CA ASP A 129 -24.29 -3.43 -16.37
C ASP A 129 -23.24 -3.93 -15.36
N ILE A 130 -23.00 -5.22 -15.35
CA ILE A 130 -21.95 -5.88 -14.59
C ILE A 130 -20.78 -6.07 -15.54
N ILE A 131 -19.70 -5.37 -15.25
CA ILE A 131 -18.48 -5.37 -16.06
C ILE A 131 -17.49 -6.32 -15.41
N ILE A 132 -16.96 -7.27 -16.16
CA ILE A 132 -16.02 -8.29 -15.71
C ILE A 132 -14.74 -8.14 -16.54
N SER A 133 -13.66 -7.67 -15.92
CA SER A 133 -12.37 -7.43 -16.56
C SER A 133 -11.33 -8.45 -16.07
N ASP A 134 -10.59 -9.09 -16.98
CA ASP A 134 -9.46 -9.95 -16.62
C ASP A 134 -8.21 -9.09 -16.37
N ILE A 135 -7.88 -8.90 -15.10
CA ILE A 135 -6.73 -8.13 -14.65
C ILE A 135 -5.49 -8.98 -14.34
N SER A 136 -5.53 -10.28 -14.69
CA SER A 136 -4.44 -11.23 -14.38
C SER A 136 -3.11 -10.83 -15.01
N GLU A 137 -3.12 -10.31 -16.25
CA GLU A 137 -1.90 -9.83 -16.91
C GLU A 137 -1.38 -8.54 -16.27
N ASP A 138 -2.24 -7.64 -15.89
CA ASP A 138 -1.84 -6.36 -15.31
C ASP A 138 -1.23 -6.56 -13.92
N ILE A 139 -1.82 -7.43 -13.09
CA ILE A 139 -1.22 -7.84 -11.82
C ILE A 139 0.14 -8.53 -12.03
N ARG A 140 0.25 -9.43 -13.03
CA ARG A 140 1.52 -10.07 -13.34
C ARG A 140 2.59 -9.08 -13.82
N LYS A 141 2.20 -8.11 -14.67
CA LYS A 141 3.11 -7.04 -15.13
C LYS A 141 3.56 -6.16 -13.96
N GLU A 142 2.63 -5.74 -13.12
CA GLU A 142 2.93 -4.94 -11.93
C GLU A 142 3.86 -5.68 -10.96
N THR A 143 3.58 -6.96 -10.70
CA THR A 143 4.44 -7.80 -9.86
C THR A 143 5.85 -7.96 -10.45
N ARG A 144 5.95 -8.12 -11.78
CA ARG A 144 7.26 -8.19 -12.46
C ARG A 144 8.01 -6.88 -12.42
N LEU A 145 7.33 -5.76 -12.60
CA LEU A 145 7.92 -4.42 -12.50
C LEU A 145 8.43 -4.16 -11.08
N ARG A 146 7.60 -4.37 -10.08
CA ARG A 146 8.01 -4.25 -8.66
C ARG A 146 9.21 -5.15 -8.34
N ARG A 147 9.23 -6.37 -8.86
CA ARG A 147 10.36 -7.29 -8.69
C ARG A 147 11.63 -6.83 -9.40
N SER A 148 11.49 -6.26 -10.60
CA SER A 148 12.61 -5.71 -11.38
C SER A 148 13.18 -4.45 -10.71
N GLU A 149 12.34 -3.57 -10.22
CA GLU A 149 12.74 -2.36 -9.47
C GLU A 149 13.44 -2.74 -8.16
N SER A 150 12.92 -3.75 -7.45
CA SER A 150 13.56 -4.30 -6.25
C SER A 150 14.94 -4.88 -6.56
N LEU A 151 15.10 -5.63 -7.66
CA LEU A 151 16.39 -6.19 -8.08
C LEU A 151 17.39 -5.10 -8.52
N ALA A 152 16.93 -4.07 -9.22
CA ALA A 152 17.78 -2.93 -9.59
C ALA A 152 18.27 -2.16 -8.36
N SER A 153 17.37 -1.92 -7.41
CA SER A 153 17.69 -1.33 -6.11
C SER A 153 18.68 -2.21 -5.33
N MET A 154 18.50 -3.54 -5.34
CA MET A 154 19.43 -4.49 -4.71
C MET A 154 20.85 -4.37 -5.21
N THR A 155 21.06 -4.20 -6.52
CA THR A 155 22.41 -4.14 -7.11
C THR A 155 23.14 -2.88 -6.64
N THR A 156 22.45 -1.76 -6.58
CA THR A 156 23.00 -0.51 -6.05
C THR A 156 23.27 -0.60 -4.54
N MET A 157 22.36 -1.26 -3.82
CA MET A 157 22.46 -1.47 -2.37
C MET A 157 23.58 -2.44 -1.98
N ALA A 158 23.85 -3.48 -2.75
CA ALA A 158 24.87 -4.48 -2.41
C ALA A 158 26.28 -3.88 -2.29
N ALA A 159 26.63 -2.91 -3.12
CA ALA A 159 27.92 -2.24 -3.04
C ALA A 159 28.07 -1.41 -1.76
N GLY A 160 27.01 -0.69 -1.35
CA GLY A 160 26.99 0.10 -0.11
C GLY A 160 27.09 -0.79 1.13
N VAL A 161 26.25 -1.84 1.21
CA VAL A 161 26.28 -2.81 2.32
C VAL A 161 27.65 -3.46 2.46
N ALA A 162 28.28 -3.87 1.36
CA ALA A 162 29.61 -4.45 1.41
C ALA A 162 30.64 -3.51 2.05
N HIS A 163 30.56 -2.22 1.76
CA HIS A 163 31.39 -1.20 2.40
C HIS A 163 31.07 -1.03 3.89
N GLU A 164 29.80 -0.95 4.23
CA GLU A 164 29.35 -0.78 5.61
C GLU A 164 29.62 -2.00 6.50
N ILE A 165 29.54 -3.21 5.95
CA ILE A 165 29.95 -4.44 6.67
C ILE A 165 31.46 -4.50 6.87
N LYS A 166 32.24 -4.05 5.88
CA LYS A 166 33.71 -4.09 5.95
C LYS A 166 34.28 -3.19 7.04
N ASN A 167 33.65 -2.05 7.32
CA ASN A 167 34.12 -1.08 8.33
C ASN A 167 34.08 -1.66 9.75
N PRO A 168 32.95 -2.13 10.32
CA PRO A 168 32.91 -2.72 11.65
C PRO A 168 33.76 -3.99 11.75
N LEU A 169 33.81 -4.82 10.70
CA LEU A 169 34.73 -5.97 10.68
C LEU A 169 36.19 -5.56 10.80
N ALA A 170 36.63 -4.47 10.14
CA ALA A 170 37.97 -3.97 10.25
C ALA A 170 38.25 -3.42 11.67
N ALA A 171 37.32 -2.69 12.28
CA ALA A 171 37.43 -2.21 13.66
C ALA A 171 37.55 -3.37 14.65
N MET A 172 36.68 -4.37 14.58
CA MET A 172 36.74 -5.58 15.43
C MET A 172 38.08 -6.31 15.24
N GLN A 173 38.57 -6.43 14.00
CA GLN A 173 39.86 -7.07 13.71
C GLN A 173 41.04 -6.31 14.35
N ILE A 174 41.02 -4.98 14.30
CA ILE A 174 42.06 -4.13 14.94
C ILE A 174 42.04 -4.35 16.44
N HIS A 175 40.89 -4.28 17.10
CA HIS A 175 40.77 -4.43 18.55
C HIS A 175 41.20 -5.82 19.01
N THR A 176 40.79 -6.86 18.27
CA THR A 176 41.25 -8.24 18.51
C THR A 176 42.76 -8.39 18.37
N GLN A 177 43.39 -7.74 17.39
CA GLN A 177 44.84 -7.75 17.22
C GLN A 177 45.56 -6.99 18.34
N LEU A 178 45.00 -5.89 18.81
CA LEU A 178 45.54 -5.12 19.95
C LEU A 178 45.52 -5.95 21.23
N MET A 179 44.43 -6.63 21.52
CA MET A 179 44.32 -7.60 22.63
C MET A 179 45.40 -8.69 22.53
N ARG A 180 45.53 -9.32 21.36
CA ARG A 180 46.53 -10.38 21.11
C ARG A 180 47.97 -9.87 21.31
N LYS A 181 48.32 -8.69 20.80
CA LYS A 181 49.64 -8.08 20.99
C LYS A 181 49.90 -7.77 22.45
N ALA A 182 48.92 -7.28 23.19
CA ALA A 182 49.06 -7.00 24.63
C ALA A 182 49.35 -8.28 25.40
N PHE A 183 48.63 -9.35 25.16
CA PHE A 183 48.88 -10.69 25.75
C PHE A 183 50.28 -11.22 25.41
N GLN A 184 50.71 -11.08 24.16
CA GLN A 184 52.06 -11.55 23.74
C GLN A 184 53.17 -10.74 24.40
N ARG A 185 52.98 -9.44 24.63
CA ARG A 185 54.04 -8.55 25.15
C ARG A 185 54.12 -8.53 26.68
N TYR A 186 53.00 -8.65 27.36
CA TYR A 186 52.90 -8.44 28.80
C TYR A 186 52.44 -9.71 29.57
N GLY A 187 52.05 -10.79 28.89
CA GLY A 187 51.55 -12.01 29.52
C GLY A 187 50.14 -11.86 30.14
N SER A 188 49.63 -10.60 30.27
CA SER A 188 48.31 -10.30 30.79
C SER A 188 47.78 -9.03 30.13
N LEU A 189 46.48 -8.85 30.19
CA LEU A 189 45.77 -7.63 29.78
C LEU A 189 45.18 -6.99 31.02
N ASP A 190 45.38 -5.70 31.17
CA ASP A 190 44.73 -4.88 32.20
C ASP A 190 43.22 -4.91 31.96
N GLU A 191 42.43 -5.07 33.04
CA GLU A 191 41.00 -5.24 33.01
C GLU A 191 40.31 -4.06 32.30
N GLU A 192 40.69 -2.83 32.61
CA GLU A 192 40.15 -1.61 32.00
C GLU A 192 40.39 -1.58 30.47
N LYS A 193 41.60 -2.01 30.02
CA LYS A 193 41.89 -2.11 28.58
C LYS A 193 41.20 -3.26 27.90
N ALA A 194 41.00 -4.38 28.60
CA ALA A 194 40.24 -5.50 28.07
C ALA A 194 38.80 -5.11 27.83
N ASP A 195 38.18 -4.49 28.83
CA ASP A 195 36.82 -4.00 28.80
C ASP A 195 36.62 -3.00 27.65
N LYS A 196 37.51 -2.04 27.50
CA LYS A 196 37.47 -1.08 26.38
C LYS A 196 37.58 -1.72 25.02
N TYR A 197 38.35 -2.78 24.82
CA TYR A 197 38.44 -3.46 23.54
C TYR A 197 37.23 -4.33 23.28
N LEU A 198 36.67 -4.95 24.32
CA LEU A 198 35.45 -5.77 24.22
C LEU A 198 34.21 -4.91 23.93
N SER A 199 34.06 -3.77 24.62
CA SER A 199 32.92 -2.88 24.36
C SER A 199 32.88 -2.39 22.91
N VAL A 200 34.04 -2.05 22.31
CA VAL A 200 34.07 -1.69 20.89
C VAL A 200 33.66 -2.89 19.99
N ILE A 201 34.09 -4.10 20.34
CA ILE A 201 33.70 -5.29 19.56
C ILE A 201 32.16 -5.56 19.67
N GLU A 202 31.60 -5.36 20.87
CA GLU A 202 30.16 -5.50 21.13
C GLU A 202 29.36 -4.42 20.34
N GLU A 203 29.76 -3.15 20.43
CA GLU A 203 29.15 -2.04 19.68
C GLU A 203 29.17 -2.29 18.17
N GLU A 204 30.29 -2.74 17.62
CA GLU A 204 30.42 -3.04 16.19
C GLU A 204 29.62 -4.28 15.76
N THR A 205 29.42 -5.25 16.67
CA THR A 205 28.58 -6.42 16.45
C THR A 205 27.11 -6.01 16.39
N GLU A 206 26.65 -5.14 17.29
CA GLU A 206 25.29 -4.59 17.28
C GLU A 206 25.04 -3.76 16.01
N HIS A 207 26.05 -2.96 15.63
CA HIS A 207 26.00 -2.18 14.38
C HIS A 207 25.86 -3.08 13.14
N LEU A 208 26.62 -4.16 13.06
CA LEU A 208 26.49 -5.17 11.99
C LEU A 208 25.11 -5.81 11.95
N ASN A 209 24.57 -6.16 13.10
CA ASN A 209 23.21 -6.74 13.17
C ASN A 209 22.17 -5.74 12.67
N LYS A 210 22.30 -4.46 13.03
CA LYS A 210 21.44 -3.40 12.53
C LYS A 210 21.52 -3.26 11.01
N ILE A 211 22.73 -3.21 10.43
CA ILE A 211 22.94 -3.16 8.98
C ILE A 211 22.26 -4.35 8.28
N ALA A 212 22.42 -5.57 8.83
CA ALA A 212 21.82 -6.77 8.25
C ALA A 212 20.28 -6.72 8.26
N VAL A 213 19.69 -6.29 9.37
CA VAL A 213 18.23 -6.15 9.52
C VAL A 213 17.70 -5.06 8.58
N ASP A 214 18.31 -3.88 8.58
CA ASP A 214 17.93 -2.75 7.71
C ASP A 214 18.02 -3.14 6.22
N PHE A 215 19.07 -3.86 5.83
CA PHE A 215 19.23 -4.38 4.46
C PHE A 215 18.14 -5.37 4.10
N LEU A 216 17.80 -6.31 4.97
CA LEU A 216 16.74 -7.27 4.72
C LEU A 216 15.38 -6.58 4.50
N TYR A 217 15.07 -5.55 5.29
CA TYR A 217 13.84 -4.77 5.12
C TYR A 217 13.86 -3.92 3.83
N ALA A 218 15.01 -3.37 3.46
CA ALA A 218 15.13 -2.58 2.24
C ALA A 218 14.94 -3.42 0.97
N VAL A 219 15.43 -4.67 1.00
CA VAL A 219 15.51 -5.58 -0.16
C VAL A 219 14.26 -6.43 -0.32
N LYS A 220 13.73 -6.98 0.77
CA LYS A 220 12.56 -7.87 0.72
C LYS A 220 11.28 -7.04 0.50
N PRO A 221 10.34 -7.49 -0.36
CA PRO A 221 8.99 -6.91 -0.35
C PRO A 221 8.42 -6.96 1.06
N LEU A 222 7.83 -5.85 1.51
CA LEU A 222 7.17 -5.82 2.81
C LEU A 222 5.90 -6.69 2.71
N ASP A 223 5.81 -7.67 3.59
CA ASP A 223 4.59 -8.46 3.77
C ASP A 223 3.69 -7.67 4.74
N VAL A 224 2.75 -6.92 4.19
CA VAL A 224 1.93 -5.97 4.94
C VAL A 224 0.62 -6.62 5.33
N GLU A 225 0.36 -6.72 6.62
CA GLU A 225 -0.90 -7.17 7.19
C GLU A 225 -1.71 -5.98 7.69
N LEU A 226 -2.57 -5.42 6.84
CA LEU A 226 -3.44 -4.31 7.21
C LEU A 226 -4.52 -4.78 8.18
N ARG A 227 -4.62 -4.11 9.34
CA ARG A 227 -5.63 -4.34 10.36
C ARG A 227 -6.16 -3.01 10.88
N LEU A 228 -7.46 -2.94 11.15
CA LEU A 228 -8.08 -1.74 11.70
C LEU A 228 -7.54 -1.48 13.11
N GLY A 229 -6.88 -0.34 13.30
CA GLY A 229 -6.20 0.02 14.55
C GLY A 229 -6.30 1.50 14.89
N SER A 230 -5.82 1.85 16.08
CA SER A 230 -5.68 3.23 16.55
C SER A 230 -4.22 3.69 16.40
N LEU A 231 -3.98 4.68 15.55
CA LEU A 231 -2.63 5.21 15.34
C LEU A 231 -2.07 5.84 16.63
N ASN A 232 -2.92 6.47 17.45
CA ASN A 232 -2.50 7.09 18.72
C ASN A 232 -1.99 6.04 19.71
N GLU A 233 -2.60 4.84 19.76
CA GLU A 233 -2.14 3.75 20.64
C GLU A 233 -0.70 3.32 20.28
N GLU A 234 -0.39 3.21 18.99
CA GLU A 234 0.95 2.84 18.53
C GLU A 234 1.99 3.94 18.82
N ILE A 235 1.57 5.20 18.68
CA ILE A 235 2.44 6.35 19.02
C ILE A 235 2.76 6.34 20.52
N ASP A 236 1.76 6.18 21.38
CA ASP A 236 1.95 6.18 22.84
C ASP A 236 2.86 5.02 23.28
N GLU A 237 2.72 3.84 22.66
CA GLU A 237 3.58 2.68 22.96
C GLU A 237 5.04 2.96 22.59
N VAL A 238 5.29 3.50 21.38
CA VAL A 238 6.65 3.84 20.92
C VAL A 238 7.27 4.95 21.78
N VAL A 239 6.50 5.98 22.09
CA VAL A 239 6.96 7.07 22.96
C VAL A 239 7.33 6.53 24.34
N SER A 240 6.45 5.72 24.96
CA SER A 240 6.71 5.14 26.26
C SER A 240 7.97 4.27 26.28
N PHE A 241 8.22 3.52 25.21
CA PHE A 241 9.42 2.71 25.05
C PHE A 241 10.70 3.54 24.98
N LEU A 242 10.64 4.71 24.34
CA LEU A 242 11.82 5.56 24.11
C LEU A 242 12.05 6.62 25.20
N LEU A 243 11.12 6.81 26.15
CA LEU A 243 11.28 7.80 27.24
C LEU A 243 12.58 7.65 28.04
N PRO A 244 13.04 6.45 28.45
CA PRO A 244 14.29 6.29 29.18
C PRO A 244 15.52 6.79 28.37
N GLU A 245 15.58 6.51 27.07
CA GLU A 245 16.64 6.98 26.18
C GLU A 245 16.58 8.51 26.02
N ALA A 246 15.38 9.08 25.92
CA ALA A 246 15.19 10.53 25.85
C ALA A 246 15.70 11.24 27.11
N GLU A 247 15.40 10.68 28.29
CA GLU A 247 15.87 11.21 29.59
C GLU A 247 17.39 11.16 29.68
N GLU A 248 18.02 10.05 29.30
CA GLU A 248 19.47 9.91 29.28
C GLU A 248 20.15 10.97 28.38
N LYS A 249 19.51 11.24 27.22
CA LYS A 249 20.01 12.27 26.27
C LYS A 249 19.58 13.69 26.57
N ASN A 250 18.90 13.94 27.70
CA ASN A 250 18.30 15.23 28.05
C ASN A 250 17.38 15.83 26.99
N ILE A 251 16.56 14.96 26.35
CA ILE A 251 15.57 15.35 25.35
C ILE A 251 14.19 15.37 26.00
N ASN A 252 13.51 16.53 25.91
CA ASN A 252 12.13 16.66 26.37
C ASN A 252 11.17 16.24 25.26
N VAL A 253 10.37 15.20 25.52
CA VAL A 253 9.35 14.69 24.58
C VAL A 253 7.99 15.25 24.93
N GLU A 254 7.38 15.97 24.00
CA GLU A 254 6.05 16.55 24.12
C GLU A 254 5.10 15.91 23.09
N THR A 255 4.05 15.25 23.56
CA THR A 255 3.01 14.63 22.68
C THR A 255 1.72 15.44 22.73
N LYS A 256 1.13 15.66 21.57
CA LYS A 256 -0.21 16.25 21.44
C LYS A 256 -0.99 15.49 20.38
N LEU A 257 -1.70 14.47 20.83
CA LEU A 257 -2.47 13.59 19.98
C LEU A 257 -3.94 14.01 19.94
N ASP A 258 -4.51 14.12 18.73
CA ASP A 258 -5.92 14.40 18.54
C ASP A 258 -6.74 13.16 18.95
N PRO A 259 -7.61 13.25 19.98
CA PRO A 259 -8.38 12.09 20.44
C PRO A 259 -9.48 11.65 19.47
N PHE A 260 -9.77 12.44 18.44
CA PHE A 260 -10.86 12.21 17.49
C PHE A 260 -10.36 11.69 16.13
N ILE A 261 -9.11 11.20 16.05
CA ILE A 261 -8.67 10.56 14.82
C ILE A 261 -9.41 9.23 14.64
N PRO A 262 -9.90 8.93 13.42
CA PRO A 262 -10.56 7.66 13.15
C PRO A 262 -9.59 6.48 13.22
N ARG A 263 -10.14 5.29 13.42
CA ARG A 263 -9.38 4.05 13.22
C ARG A 263 -9.13 3.86 11.74
N ILE A 264 -7.93 3.46 11.38
CA ILE A 264 -7.52 3.20 10.01
C ILE A 264 -6.88 1.81 9.88
N GLU A 265 -6.81 1.31 8.66
CA GLU A 265 -6.14 0.04 8.38
C GLU A 265 -4.64 0.26 8.19
N PHE A 266 -3.84 -0.40 9.02
CA PHE A 266 -2.38 -0.39 8.94
C PHE A 266 -1.76 -1.64 9.57
N ASP A 267 -0.49 -1.89 9.27
CA ASP A 267 0.34 -2.89 9.95
C ASP A 267 1.06 -2.23 11.12
N ALA A 268 0.59 -2.52 12.34
CA ALA A 268 1.13 -1.92 13.58
C ALA A 268 2.63 -2.15 13.75
N ARG A 269 3.14 -3.32 13.36
CA ARG A 269 4.55 -3.66 13.44
C ARG A 269 5.40 -2.75 12.56
N LEU A 270 4.96 -2.51 11.32
CA LEU A 270 5.67 -1.66 10.36
C LEU A 270 5.59 -0.18 10.75
N ILE A 271 4.42 0.28 11.21
CA ILE A 271 4.28 1.66 11.68
C ILE A 271 5.15 1.92 12.90
N LYS A 272 5.21 1.03 13.88
CA LYS A 272 6.16 1.13 15.01
C LYS A 272 7.60 1.24 14.53
N GLN A 273 8.00 0.42 13.55
CA GLN A 273 9.34 0.49 12.96
C GLN A 273 9.63 1.85 12.29
N ALA A 274 8.65 2.42 11.58
CA ALA A 274 8.79 3.75 10.99
C ALA A 274 8.92 4.84 12.06
N LEU A 275 8.10 4.79 13.10
CA LEU A 275 8.17 5.72 14.25
C LEU A 275 9.52 5.63 14.97
N LEU A 276 9.99 4.42 15.27
CA LEU A 276 11.30 4.20 15.89
C LEU A 276 12.43 4.81 15.08
N ASN A 277 12.43 4.60 13.75
CA ASN A 277 13.45 5.18 12.87
C ASN A 277 13.42 6.72 12.89
N LEU A 278 12.24 7.33 12.87
CA LEU A 278 12.13 8.79 12.87
C LEU A 278 12.54 9.40 14.22
N VAL A 279 12.09 8.80 15.34
CA VAL A 279 12.42 9.28 16.67
C VAL A 279 13.93 9.10 16.96
N GLN A 280 14.52 7.96 16.61
CA GLN A 280 15.96 7.74 16.73
C GLN A 280 16.78 8.70 15.86
N ASN A 281 16.28 9.05 14.67
CA ASN A 281 16.91 10.08 13.84
C ASN A 281 16.87 11.46 14.50
N ALA A 282 15.73 11.80 15.14
CA ALA A 282 15.58 13.03 15.90
C ALA A 282 16.53 13.06 17.11
N PHE A 283 16.62 11.98 17.87
CA PHE A 283 17.57 11.88 19.00
C PHE A 283 19.02 12.05 18.56
N ALA A 284 19.39 11.38 17.47
CA ALA A 284 20.75 11.51 16.91
C ALA A 284 21.05 12.88 16.26
N ALA A 285 20.05 13.74 16.07
CA ALA A 285 20.24 15.12 15.63
C ALA A 285 20.34 16.11 16.81
N MET A 286 20.11 15.64 18.05
CA MET A 286 20.04 16.46 19.28
C MET A 286 21.12 16.02 20.30
N ASP A 287 22.40 16.00 19.90
CA ASP A 287 23.52 15.54 20.72
C ASP A 287 23.67 16.28 22.07
N ASN A 288 23.19 17.51 22.17
CA ASN A 288 23.27 18.32 23.38
C ASN A 288 21.92 18.48 24.09
N GLY A 289 21.04 17.51 23.91
CA GLY A 289 19.66 17.63 24.35
C GLY A 289 18.79 18.47 23.42
N GLY A 290 17.51 18.57 23.73
CA GLY A 290 16.56 19.32 22.90
C GLY A 290 15.11 19.00 23.19
N LYS A 291 14.25 19.25 22.20
CA LYS A 291 12.82 18.96 22.30
C LYS A 291 12.36 18.16 21.10
N LEU A 292 11.60 17.10 21.38
CA LEU A 292 10.90 16.32 20.38
C LEU A 292 9.39 16.54 20.55
N TYR A 293 8.73 16.93 19.47
CA TYR A 293 7.29 17.14 19.44
C TYR A 293 6.65 16.09 18.54
N ILE A 294 5.60 15.43 19.02
CA ILE A 294 4.83 14.45 18.25
C ILE A 294 3.37 14.87 18.27
N TYR A 295 2.81 15.15 17.11
CA TYR A 295 1.45 15.62 16.94
C TYR A 295 0.68 14.73 15.99
N SER A 296 -0.52 14.29 16.38
CA SER A 296 -1.48 13.70 15.43
C SER A 296 -2.64 14.67 15.21
N LYS A 297 -3.19 14.71 14.00
CA LYS A 297 -4.34 15.54 13.66
C LYS A 297 -5.16 14.91 12.55
N ASN A 298 -6.48 14.96 12.69
CA ASN A 298 -7.40 14.61 11.61
C ASN A 298 -7.57 15.82 10.67
N GLU A 299 -7.15 15.68 9.41
CA GLU A 299 -7.30 16.71 8.37
C GLU A 299 -8.49 16.42 7.44
N GLY A 300 -9.34 15.45 7.78
CA GLY A 300 -10.52 15.04 7.01
C GLY A 300 -10.22 13.92 6.04
N ASP A 301 -9.49 14.18 4.96
CA ASP A 301 -9.12 13.16 3.95
C ASP A 301 -7.98 12.27 4.39
N PHE A 302 -7.16 12.75 5.31
CA PHE A 302 -6.01 12.02 5.86
C PHE A 302 -5.77 12.36 7.34
N ILE A 303 -5.08 11.46 8.04
CA ILE A 303 -4.52 11.72 9.36
C ILE A 303 -3.09 12.18 9.16
N SER A 304 -2.75 13.36 9.69
CA SER A 304 -1.39 13.89 9.71
C SER A 304 -0.72 13.54 11.03
N LEU A 305 0.40 12.82 10.97
CA LEU A 305 1.30 12.58 12.10
C LEU A 305 2.59 13.36 11.87
N ARG A 306 2.93 14.26 12.79
CA ARG A 306 4.09 15.13 12.71
C ARG A 306 5.07 14.81 13.83
N ILE A 307 6.31 14.61 13.44
CA ILE A 307 7.44 14.37 14.35
C ILE A 307 8.46 15.47 14.10
N LYS A 308 8.64 16.38 15.09
CA LYS A 308 9.48 17.56 14.97
C LYS A 308 10.53 17.57 16.06
N ASP A 309 11.79 17.69 15.67
CA ASP A 309 12.93 17.90 16.56
C ASP A 309 13.46 19.35 16.51
N THR A 310 14.27 19.69 17.49
CA THR A 310 15.02 20.95 17.57
C THR A 310 16.53 20.73 17.36
N GLY A 311 16.88 19.70 16.59
CA GLY A 311 18.26 19.31 16.35
C GLY A 311 19.00 20.18 15.34
N CYS A 312 20.08 19.62 14.79
CA CYS A 312 20.94 20.33 13.83
C CYS A 312 20.29 20.66 12.50
N GLY A 313 19.14 20.05 12.17
CA GLY A 313 18.47 20.21 10.90
C GLY A 313 19.20 19.58 9.71
N ILE A 314 18.64 19.77 8.51
CA ILE A 314 19.13 19.22 7.26
C ILE A 314 19.28 20.36 6.26
N PRO A 315 20.46 20.55 5.63
CA PRO A 315 20.67 21.53 4.58
C PRO A 315 19.74 21.28 3.38
N GLU A 316 19.24 22.35 2.76
CA GLU A 316 18.27 22.28 1.64
C GLU A 316 18.77 21.42 0.47
N GLU A 317 20.06 21.51 0.15
CA GLU A 317 20.71 20.73 -0.93
C GLU A 317 20.62 19.21 -0.72
N LYS A 318 20.41 18.77 0.53
CA LYS A 318 20.36 17.36 0.92
C LYS A 318 18.91 16.82 1.02
N LEU A 319 17.92 17.71 1.17
CA LEU A 319 16.52 17.30 1.37
C LEU A 319 15.97 16.37 0.28
N SER A 320 16.36 16.59 -0.97
CA SER A 320 15.93 15.74 -2.08
C SER A 320 16.49 14.32 -2.05
N LYS A 321 17.58 14.09 -1.29
CA LYS A 321 18.33 12.83 -1.26
C LYS A 321 18.11 12.00 0.01
N ILE A 322 17.46 12.55 1.05
CA ILE A 322 17.37 11.88 2.35
C ILE A 322 16.62 10.55 2.33
N PHE A 323 15.81 10.32 1.30
CA PHE A 323 15.08 9.06 1.10
C PHE A 323 15.81 8.09 0.17
N GLU A 324 16.93 8.53 -0.45
CA GLU A 324 17.77 7.65 -1.26
C GLU A 324 18.47 6.61 -0.36
N PRO A 325 18.54 5.35 -0.77
CA PRO A 325 19.24 4.32 -0.01
C PRO A 325 20.72 4.70 0.24
N TYR A 326 21.22 4.45 1.44
CA TYR A 326 22.59 4.76 1.89
C TYR A 326 22.95 6.24 1.95
N PHE A 327 22.01 7.13 1.72
CA PHE A 327 22.27 8.53 1.96
C PHE A 327 22.28 8.81 3.47
N THR A 328 23.42 9.18 4.00
CA THR A 328 23.59 9.55 5.40
C THR A 328 24.57 10.71 5.55
N THR A 329 24.31 11.56 6.53
CA THR A 329 25.23 12.61 6.98
C THR A 329 25.93 12.25 8.28
N LYS A 330 25.58 11.09 8.87
CA LYS A 330 26.09 10.60 10.16
C LYS A 330 27.19 9.58 9.92
N ALA A 331 28.25 9.63 10.73
CA ALA A 331 29.38 8.70 10.62
C ALA A 331 29.01 7.24 10.91
N SER A 332 27.99 7.00 11.74
CA SER A 332 27.50 5.67 12.13
C SER A 332 26.11 5.33 11.57
N GLY A 333 25.61 6.11 10.59
CA GLY A 333 24.28 5.90 10.03
C GLY A 333 24.30 5.00 8.80
N THR A 334 23.44 3.99 8.73
CA THR A 334 23.30 3.08 7.58
C THR A 334 22.66 3.75 6.36
N GLY A 335 22.02 4.91 6.50
CA GLY A 335 21.29 5.57 5.44
C GLY A 335 20.06 4.79 4.91
N LEU A 336 19.66 3.70 5.59
CA LEU A 336 18.53 2.87 5.19
C LEU A 336 17.24 3.18 5.96
N GLY A 337 17.33 3.81 7.14
CA GLY A 337 16.18 4.05 8.00
C GLY A 337 15.09 4.90 7.35
N LEU A 338 15.42 6.03 6.69
CA LEU A 338 14.44 6.87 6.00
C LEU A 338 13.91 6.23 4.73
N THR A 339 14.71 5.47 4.02
CA THR A 339 14.26 4.65 2.86
C THR A 339 13.20 3.63 3.30
N LEU A 340 13.40 2.99 4.47
CA LEU A 340 12.42 2.07 5.04
C LEU A 340 11.12 2.80 5.42
N VAL A 341 11.22 3.98 6.08
CA VAL A 341 10.03 4.79 6.39
C VAL A 341 9.24 5.14 5.14
N TYR A 342 9.91 5.61 4.09
CA TYR A 342 9.27 5.91 2.80
C TYR A 342 8.55 4.69 2.22
N LYS A 343 9.20 3.53 2.22
CA LYS A 343 8.63 2.28 1.73
C LYS A 343 7.41 1.84 2.54
N ILE A 344 7.49 1.92 3.87
CA ILE A 344 6.36 1.62 4.76
C ILE A 344 5.17 2.53 4.45
N MET A 345 5.40 3.84 4.32
CA MET A 345 4.31 4.77 4.00
C MET A 345 3.65 4.46 2.66
N LYS A 346 4.43 4.16 1.62
CA LYS A 346 3.89 3.79 0.30
C LYS A 346 3.08 2.50 0.32
N GLU A 347 3.51 1.49 1.07
CA GLU A 347 2.75 0.23 1.22
C GLU A 347 1.45 0.42 2.04
N HIS A 348 1.34 1.51 2.79
CA HIS A 348 0.11 1.91 3.50
C HIS A 348 -0.73 2.94 2.71
N ASN A 349 -0.45 3.14 1.41
CA ASN A 349 -1.06 4.18 0.57
C ASN A 349 -0.96 5.59 1.17
N GLY A 350 0.00 5.80 2.06
CA GLY A 350 0.28 7.07 2.70
C GLY A 350 1.36 7.86 1.98
N ASP A 351 1.65 9.06 2.50
CA ASP A 351 2.76 9.88 2.04
C ASP A 351 3.64 10.38 3.18
N ILE A 352 4.86 10.84 2.85
CA ILE A 352 5.81 11.41 3.79
C ILE A 352 6.41 12.69 3.23
N HIS A 353 6.37 13.74 4.04
CA HIS A 353 6.97 15.03 3.73
C HIS A 353 7.99 15.41 4.80
N VAL A 354 8.96 16.25 4.41
CA VAL A 354 9.98 16.76 5.32
C VAL A 354 10.07 18.28 5.20
N LYS A 355 10.21 18.96 6.35
CA LYS A 355 10.55 20.36 6.45
C LYS A 355 11.73 20.48 7.40
N SER A 356 12.82 21.09 6.96
CA SER A 356 14.00 21.25 7.78
C SER A 356 14.73 22.53 7.42
N GLU A 357 15.36 23.10 8.44
CA GLU A 357 16.25 24.25 8.30
C GLU A 357 17.49 23.99 9.16
N GLU A 358 18.67 24.16 8.58
CA GLU A 358 19.93 23.93 9.26
C GLU A 358 20.01 24.78 10.52
N GLY A 359 20.33 24.17 11.66
CA GLY A 359 20.39 24.80 12.98
C GLY A 359 19.06 25.03 13.69
N LYS A 360 17.91 24.68 13.05
CA LYS A 360 16.56 24.87 13.65
C LYS A 360 15.79 23.57 13.90
N GLY A 361 16.26 22.45 13.33
CA GLY A 361 15.66 21.14 13.47
C GLY A 361 14.91 20.67 12.22
N THR A 362 14.25 19.52 12.37
CA THR A 362 13.55 18.82 11.28
C THR A 362 12.13 18.46 11.70
N GLU A 363 11.18 18.55 10.78
CA GLU A 363 9.81 18.09 10.93
C GLU A 363 9.50 17.08 9.83
N PHE A 364 9.23 15.83 10.20
CA PHE A 364 8.66 14.82 9.33
C PHE A 364 7.14 14.81 9.49
N ILE A 365 6.43 14.71 8.36
CA ILE A 365 4.98 14.69 8.29
C ILE A 365 4.58 13.42 7.56
N LEU A 366 3.89 12.52 8.25
CA LEU A 366 3.35 11.27 7.72
C LEU A 366 1.85 11.47 7.50
N GLU A 367 1.35 11.12 6.33
CA GLU A 367 -0.06 11.25 5.96
C GLU A 367 -0.66 9.87 5.70
N PHE A 368 -1.69 9.51 6.45
CA PHE A 368 -2.41 8.26 6.31
C PHE A 368 -3.81 8.51 5.75
N PRO A 369 -4.23 7.87 4.65
CA PRO A 369 -5.54 8.09 4.07
C PRO A 369 -6.66 7.59 5.00
N VAL A 370 -7.72 8.36 5.13
CA VAL A 370 -8.94 7.97 5.85
C VAL A 370 -9.90 7.29 4.88
N PRO A 371 -10.43 6.09 5.18
CA PRO A 371 -11.42 5.43 4.35
C PRO A 371 -12.67 6.29 4.13
N VAL A 372 -13.21 6.28 2.90
CA VAL A 372 -14.37 7.11 2.51
C VAL A 372 -15.61 6.84 3.39
N SER A 373 -15.75 5.63 3.93
CA SER A 373 -16.82 5.23 4.84
C SER A 373 -16.82 6.03 6.16
N GLU A 374 -15.64 6.37 6.68
CA GLU A 374 -15.49 7.11 7.93
C GLU A 374 -15.52 8.63 7.73
N ARG A 375 -15.15 9.12 6.54
CA ARG A 375 -15.27 10.55 6.19
C ARG A 375 -16.70 11.05 6.33
N ARG A 376 -17.70 10.26 5.89
CA ARG A 376 -19.12 10.61 5.98
C ARG A 376 -19.68 10.59 7.40
N ALA A 377 -19.14 9.74 8.27
CA ALA A 377 -19.54 9.71 9.67
C ALA A 377 -19.11 10.97 10.44
N LEU A 378 -17.99 11.59 10.02
CA LEU A 378 -17.47 12.82 10.62
C LEU A 378 -18.19 14.09 10.11
N GLU A 379 -18.72 14.08 8.87
CA GLU A 379 -19.52 15.19 8.32
C GLU A 379 -20.96 15.21 8.84
N GLY A 380 -21.56 14.05 9.15
CA GLY A 380 -22.91 13.90 9.67
C GLY A 380 -23.08 14.27 11.15
N GLY A 381 -22.01 14.54 11.88
CA GLY A 381 -22.03 14.93 13.30
C GLY A 381 -22.03 16.46 13.55
N LYS A 382 -22.24 17.26 12.51
CA LYS A 382 -22.27 18.74 12.58
C LYS A 382 -23.67 19.32 12.33
N GLU A 383 -24.76 18.58 12.65
CA GLU A 383 -26.10 19.15 12.76
C GLU A 383 -26.53 19.27 14.21
#